data_e1f29fbf1ed05db99e8e3dcbb1ba9e4f
#
_entry.id   e1f29fbf1ed05db99e8e3dcbb1ba9e4f
#
_cell.length_a   1.000
_cell.length_b   1.000
_cell.length_c   1.000
_cell.angle_alpha   90.00
_cell.angle_beta   90.00
_cell.angle_gamma   90.00
#
_symmetry.space_group_name_H-M   'P 1'
#
loop_
_entity.id
_entity.type
_entity.pdbx_description
1 polymer ?
#
loop_
_entity_poly.entity_id
_entity_poly.type
_entity_poly.pdbx_seq_one_letter_code
_entity_poly.pdbx_strand_id
1 'polypeptide(L)'
;MVDDEVMALTRGFGGRVGIAAENLATGDRVSLHADEVFPTASAIKIFVLGALLEGAAAGKVDLAERCALSHQARTLGSGVLVHLSPGLEPTWSDLATLMMMVSDNLATNLLVDRIGIAAINSHIRSAGLEQSALKGRVDFSRLAVDKTALGISTPAEFVRYFVGLRRAQVLDATCSERMFDLMRVQKYIEPLRRNLPADPYAREFGDAEPVWVASKTGSLSGVRCEAG
;
A
#
# COMPACT_ATOMS: atom_id res chain seq x y z
N MET A 1 29.52 -0.28 -4.62
CA MET A 1 29.34 0.43 -3.32
C MET A 1 28.03 -0.01 -2.68
N VAL A 2 26.98 0.79 -2.45
CA VAL A 2 25.74 0.30 -1.81
C VAL A 2 25.05 -0.79 -2.64
N ASP A 3 25.03 -0.65 -3.96
CA ASP A 3 24.44 -1.66 -4.85
C ASP A 3 25.18 -3.01 -4.77
N ASP A 4 26.50 -3.01 -4.64
CA ASP A 4 27.30 -4.23 -4.52
C ASP A 4 27.03 -4.95 -3.17
N GLU A 5 26.83 -4.19 -2.10
CA GLU A 5 26.46 -4.73 -0.78
C GLU A 5 25.07 -5.35 -0.83
N VAL A 6 24.09 -4.64 -1.42
CA VAL A 6 22.72 -5.14 -1.61
C VAL A 6 22.72 -6.40 -2.48
N MET A 7 23.46 -6.40 -3.58
CA MET A 7 23.63 -7.59 -4.42
C MET A 7 24.27 -8.75 -3.65
N ALA A 8 25.24 -8.47 -2.79
CA ALA A 8 25.89 -9.50 -1.97
C ALA A 8 24.90 -10.15 -0.99
N LEU A 9 24.00 -9.36 -0.38
CA LEU A 9 22.97 -9.86 0.53
C LEU A 9 21.93 -10.75 -0.17
N THR A 10 21.71 -10.57 -1.46
CA THR A 10 20.76 -11.37 -2.23
C THR A 10 21.36 -12.64 -2.83
N ARG A 11 22.71 -12.80 -2.75
CA ARG A 11 23.40 -14.00 -3.25
C ARG A 11 22.91 -15.24 -2.52
N GLY A 12 22.53 -16.27 -3.28
CA GLY A 12 22.04 -17.53 -2.71
C GLY A 12 20.55 -17.54 -2.34
N PHE A 13 19.84 -16.42 -2.52
CA PHE A 13 18.39 -16.44 -2.42
C PHE A 13 17.78 -17.17 -3.63
N GLY A 14 17.00 -18.22 -3.36
CA GLY A 14 16.40 -19.09 -4.40
C GLY A 14 15.21 -18.49 -5.15
N GLY A 15 15.00 -17.18 -5.07
CA GLY A 15 13.89 -16.46 -5.70
C GLY A 15 14.37 -15.22 -6.46
N ARG A 16 13.41 -14.41 -6.91
CA ARG A 16 13.67 -13.10 -7.55
C ARG A 16 13.51 -11.99 -6.52
N VAL A 17 14.46 -11.06 -6.51
CA VAL A 17 14.46 -9.89 -5.61
C VAL A 17 14.52 -8.63 -6.46
N GLY A 18 13.61 -7.71 -6.21
CA GLY A 18 13.61 -6.36 -6.78
C GLY A 18 13.68 -5.33 -5.65
N ILE A 19 14.60 -4.38 -5.74
CA ILE A 19 14.79 -3.33 -4.74
C ILE A 19 14.99 -1.99 -5.48
N ALA A 20 14.34 -0.96 -4.98
CA ALA A 20 14.63 0.42 -5.33
C ALA A 20 14.50 1.28 -4.06
N ALA A 21 15.39 2.23 -3.91
CA ALA A 21 15.33 3.25 -2.86
C ALA A 21 15.96 4.55 -3.34
N GLU A 22 15.50 5.67 -2.78
CA GLU A 22 16.06 7.00 -3.03
C GLU A 22 16.14 7.77 -1.71
N ASN A 23 17.33 8.26 -1.38
CA ASN A 23 17.54 9.22 -0.30
C ASN A 23 17.23 10.62 -0.83
N LEU A 24 16.13 11.22 -0.37
CA LEU A 24 15.69 12.53 -0.88
C LEU A 24 16.59 13.70 -0.45
N ALA A 25 17.42 13.53 0.58
CA ALA A 25 18.36 14.56 1.04
C ALA A 25 19.66 14.56 0.23
N THR A 26 20.19 13.37 -0.12
CA THR A 26 21.48 13.24 -0.83
C THR A 26 21.31 12.93 -2.32
N GLY A 27 20.17 12.39 -2.72
CA GLY A 27 19.93 11.90 -4.08
C GLY A 27 20.50 10.50 -4.34
N ASP A 28 21.10 9.85 -3.31
CA ASP A 28 21.62 8.50 -3.46
C ASP A 28 20.50 7.52 -3.77
N ARG A 29 20.82 6.54 -4.61
CA ARG A 29 19.85 5.52 -5.05
C ARG A 29 20.41 4.13 -4.90
N VAL A 30 19.49 3.19 -4.64
CA VAL A 30 19.72 1.75 -4.71
C VAL A 30 18.80 1.18 -5.78
N SER A 31 19.36 0.33 -6.66
CA SER A 31 18.60 -0.27 -7.76
C SER A 31 19.05 -1.70 -8.01
N LEU A 32 18.15 -2.65 -7.77
CA LEU A 32 18.33 -4.06 -8.13
C LEU A 32 17.04 -4.55 -8.78
N HIS A 33 17.08 -4.95 -10.04
CA HIS A 33 15.89 -5.35 -10.81
C HIS A 33 14.72 -4.37 -10.63
N ALA A 34 15.05 -3.07 -10.53
CA ALA A 34 14.10 -2.04 -10.11
C ALA A 34 12.96 -1.82 -11.11
N ASP A 35 13.18 -2.09 -12.39
CA ASP A 35 12.19 -1.95 -13.47
C ASP A 35 11.48 -3.28 -13.81
N GLU A 36 11.81 -4.37 -13.10
CA GLU A 36 11.08 -5.62 -13.28
C GLU A 36 9.71 -5.56 -12.64
N VAL A 37 8.73 -6.15 -13.32
CA VAL A 37 7.35 -6.24 -12.85
C VAL A 37 7.22 -7.40 -11.86
N PHE A 38 6.69 -7.08 -10.66
CA PHE A 38 6.39 -8.05 -9.61
C PHE A 38 4.90 -8.03 -9.23
N PRO A 39 4.35 -9.16 -8.74
CA PRO A 39 3.07 -9.15 -8.06
C PRO A 39 3.19 -8.34 -6.76
N THR A 40 2.27 -7.41 -6.56
CA THR A 40 2.32 -6.48 -5.43
C THR A 40 1.72 -7.04 -4.14
N ALA A 41 0.95 -8.11 -4.23
CA ALA A 41 0.08 -8.50 -3.12
C ALA A 41 -0.63 -7.26 -2.54
N SER A 42 -0.68 -7.11 -1.21
CA SER A 42 -1.37 -5.97 -0.58
C SER A 42 -0.64 -4.62 -0.68
N ALA A 43 0.58 -4.53 -1.23
CA ALA A 43 1.21 -3.22 -1.47
C ALA A 43 0.44 -2.38 -2.51
N ILE A 44 -0.34 -3.00 -3.40
CA ILE A 44 -1.22 -2.30 -4.35
C ILE A 44 -2.24 -1.36 -3.66
N LYS A 45 -2.56 -1.61 -2.39
CA LYS A 45 -3.48 -0.80 -1.57
C LYS A 45 -3.01 0.65 -1.39
N ILE A 46 -1.72 0.91 -1.58
CA ILE A 46 -1.14 2.25 -1.66
C ILE A 46 -1.85 3.06 -2.75
N PHE A 47 -1.98 2.50 -3.94
CA PHE A 47 -2.62 3.18 -5.07
C PHE A 47 -4.15 3.28 -4.90
N VAL A 48 -4.78 2.29 -4.23
CA VAL A 48 -6.20 2.36 -3.87
C VAL A 48 -6.43 3.54 -2.91
N LEU A 49 -5.57 3.70 -1.90
CA LEU A 49 -5.63 4.83 -0.98
C LEU A 49 -5.42 6.18 -1.68
N GLY A 50 -4.43 6.26 -2.58
CA GLY A 50 -4.18 7.47 -3.36
C GLY A 50 -5.40 7.89 -4.19
N ALA A 51 -6.00 6.95 -4.92
CA ALA A 51 -7.20 7.20 -5.71
C ALA A 51 -8.42 7.59 -4.84
N LEU A 52 -8.54 7.02 -3.63
CA LEU A 52 -9.58 7.42 -2.68
C LEU A 52 -9.42 8.88 -2.25
N LEU A 53 -8.21 9.27 -1.86
CA LEU A 53 -7.92 10.64 -1.40
C LEU A 53 -8.06 11.66 -2.54
N GLU A 54 -7.62 11.33 -3.76
CA GLU A 54 -7.86 12.15 -4.95
C GLU A 54 -9.37 12.32 -5.21
N GLY A 55 -10.13 11.24 -5.13
CA GLY A 55 -11.58 11.28 -5.29
C GLY A 55 -12.27 12.11 -4.21
N ALA A 56 -11.78 12.05 -2.97
CA ALA A 56 -12.30 12.87 -1.87
C ALA A 56 -11.98 14.36 -2.06
N ALA A 57 -10.76 14.70 -2.43
CA ALA A 57 -10.37 16.08 -2.75
C ALA A 57 -11.19 16.68 -3.91
N ALA A 58 -11.55 15.85 -4.90
CA ALA A 58 -12.40 16.23 -6.01
C ALA A 58 -13.91 16.24 -5.67
N GLY A 59 -14.31 15.99 -4.41
CA GLY A 59 -15.71 15.93 -3.98
C GLY A 59 -16.52 14.75 -4.53
N LYS A 60 -15.86 13.74 -5.10
CA LYS A 60 -16.51 12.53 -5.66
C LYS A 60 -16.81 11.47 -4.59
N VAL A 61 -16.10 11.51 -3.48
CA VAL A 61 -16.25 10.61 -2.34
C VAL A 61 -16.30 11.43 -1.05
N ASP A 62 -17.37 11.28 -0.29
CA ASP A 62 -17.41 11.79 1.08
C ASP A 62 -16.83 10.71 2.01
N LEU A 63 -15.66 10.99 2.60
CA LEU A 63 -14.99 10.05 3.50
C LEU A 63 -15.76 9.80 4.80
N ALA A 64 -16.69 10.67 5.18
CA ALA A 64 -17.56 10.52 6.35
C ALA A 64 -18.83 9.71 6.04
N GLU A 65 -19.18 9.51 4.77
CA GLU A 65 -20.30 8.66 4.36
C GLU A 65 -20.10 7.23 4.89
N ARG A 66 -21.20 6.66 5.41
CA ARG A 66 -21.21 5.30 5.98
C ARG A 66 -21.50 4.25 4.92
N CYS A 67 -20.83 3.12 5.04
CA CYS A 67 -20.99 1.96 4.18
C CYS A 67 -21.63 0.82 4.98
N ALA A 68 -22.84 0.39 4.61
CA ALA A 68 -23.48 -0.75 5.21
C ALA A 68 -22.74 -2.05 4.84
N LEU A 69 -22.31 -2.81 5.85
CA LEU A 69 -21.67 -4.10 5.62
C LEU A 69 -22.75 -5.17 5.36
N SER A 70 -22.78 -5.70 4.14
CA SER A 70 -23.67 -6.82 3.82
C SER A 70 -23.07 -8.15 4.32
N HIS A 71 -23.92 -9.06 4.78
CA HIS A 71 -23.53 -10.42 5.20
C HIS A 71 -22.86 -11.26 4.11
N GLN A 72 -23.05 -10.91 2.83
CA GLN A 72 -22.57 -11.66 1.68
C GLN A 72 -21.15 -11.27 1.25
N ALA A 73 -20.63 -10.16 1.75
CA ALA A 73 -19.32 -9.62 1.36
C ALA A 73 -18.15 -10.25 2.14
N ARG A 74 -18.15 -11.58 2.33
CA ARG A 74 -17.03 -12.25 3.02
C ARG A 74 -15.81 -12.35 2.13
N THR A 75 -14.73 -11.68 2.52
CA THR A 75 -13.42 -11.81 1.88
C THR A 75 -12.45 -12.43 2.87
N LEU A 76 -11.87 -13.58 2.51
CA LEU A 76 -10.92 -14.30 3.36
C LEU A 76 -9.57 -13.56 3.47
N GLY A 77 -8.73 -14.03 4.38
CA GLY A 77 -7.36 -13.57 4.60
C GLY A 77 -7.26 -12.48 5.67
N SER A 78 -6.38 -11.50 5.48
CA SER A 78 -6.10 -10.47 6.48
C SER A 78 -7.27 -9.51 6.70
N GLY A 79 -7.36 -9.00 7.91
CA GLY A 79 -8.35 -8.02 8.33
C GLY A 79 -9.21 -8.49 9.50
N VAL A 80 -10.04 -7.61 9.99
CA VAL A 80 -10.90 -7.83 11.17
C VAL A 80 -12.39 -7.73 10.85
N LEU A 81 -12.78 -7.01 9.79
CA LEU A 81 -14.19 -6.74 9.46
C LEU A 81 -15.01 -8.02 9.25
N VAL A 82 -14.41 -9.05 8.66
CA VAL A 82 -15.07 -10.34 8.42
C VAL A 82 -15.46 -11.07 9.72
N HIS A 83 -14.84 -10.70 10.84
CA HIS A 83 -15.07 -11.27 12.17
C HIS A 83 -16.00 -10.44 13.06
N LEU A 84 -16.34 -9.22 12.62
CA LEU A 84 -17.21 -8.34 13.38
C LEU A 84 -18.69 -8.63 13.12
N SER A 85 -19.54 -8.14 14.03
CA SER A 85 -20.98 -8.36 13.95
C SER A 85 -21.60 -7.70 12.72
N PRO A 86 -22.62 -8.31 12.13
CA PRO A 86 -23.39 -7.69 11.06
C PRO A 86 -24.07 -6.39 11.49
N GLY A 87 -24.31 -5.50 10.54
CA GLY A 87 -24.98 -4.23 10.78
C GLY A 87 -24.05 -3.09 11.23
N LEU A 88 -22.74 -3.33 11.23
CA LEU A 88 -21.80 -2.23 11.33
C LEU A 88 -21.84 -1.35 10.06
N GLU A 89 -21.74 -0.06 10.28
CA GLU A 89 -21.70 0.94 9.22
C GLU A 89 -20.44 1.81 9.35
N PRO A 90 -19.24 1.27 9.03
CA PRO A 90 -18.01 2.07 9.01
C PRO A 90 -18.09 3.16 7.95
N THR A 91 -17.36 4.26 8.17
CA THR A 91 -17.16 5.27 7.15
C THR A 91 -16.13 4.82 6.11
N TRP A 92 -16.09 5.48 4.94
CA TRP A 92 -15.02 5.23 3.96
C TRP A 92 -13.63 5.53 4.55
N SER A 93 -13.54 6.50 5.49
CA SER A 93 -12.31 6.77 6.25
C SER A 93 -11.91 5.61 7.17
N ASP A 94 -12.87 4.99 7.86
CA ASP A 94 -12.61 3.81 8.71
C ASP A 94 -12.12 2.64 7.87
N LEU A 95 -12.76 2.41 6.70
CA LEU A 95 -12.34 1.36 5.78
C LEU A 95 -10.92 1.59 5.23
N ALA A 96 -10.57 2.85 4.90
CA ALA A 96 -9.21 3.19 4.49
C ALA A 96 -8.19 2.92 5.61
N THR A 97 -8.54 3.27 6.85
CA THR A 97 -7.71 2.99 8.03
C THR A 97 -7.49 1.49 8.20
N LEU A 98 -8.54 0.68 8.17
CA LEU A 98 -8.45 -0.79 8.30
C LEU A 98 -7.67 -1.42 7.15
N MET A 99 -7.85 -0.93 5.92
CA MET A 99 -7.08 -1.37 4.76
C MET A 99 -5.58 -1.15 4.96
N MET A 100 -5.17 -0.02 5.52
CA MET A 100 -3.75 0.28 5.73
C MET A 100 -3.22 -0.36 7.02
N MET A 101 -3.94 -0.26 8.13
CA MET A 101 -3.50 -0.70 9.46
C MET A 101 -3.29 -2.21 9.55
N VAL A 102 -4.30 -2.99 9.18
CA VAL A 102 -4.32 -4.46 9.29
C VAL A 102 -4.49 -5.16 7.94
N SER A 103 -4.29 -4.40 6.86
CA SER A 103 -4.45 -4.92 5.50
C SER A 103 -5.81 -5.57 5.23
N ASP A 104 -6.89 -5.03 5.82
CA ASP A 104 -8.23 -5.62 5.74
C ASP A 104 -8.69 -5.81 4.28
N ASN A 105 -8.97 -7.06 3.91
CA ASN A 105 -9.31 -7.42 2.54
C ASN A 105 -10.77 -7.08 2.22
N LEU A 106 -11.67 -7.15 3.20
CA LEU A 106 -13.06 -6.73 2.99
C LEU A 106 -13.13 -5.22 2.80
N ALA A 107 -12.45 -4.44 3.66
CA ALA A 107 -12.32 -3.00 3.49
C ALA A 107 -11.74 -2.64 2.11
N THR A 108 -10.70 -3.37 1.68
CA THR A 108 -10.10 -3.18 0.36
C THR A 108 -11.12 -3.37 -0.75
N ASN A 109 -11.88 -4.46 -0.73
CA ASN A 109 -12.85 -4.76 -1.78
C ASN A 109 -13.99 -3.73 -1.81
N LEU A 110 -14.46 -3.27 -0.65
CA LEU A 110 -15.48 -2.19 -0.57
C LEU A 110 -14.96 -0.89 -1.16
N LEU A 111 -13.71 -0.51 -0.85
CA LEU A 111 -13.08 0.68 -1.42
C LEU A 111 -12.87 0.57 -2.93
N VAL A 112 -12.41 -0.59 -3.41
CA VAL A 112 -12.26 -0.85 -4.86
C VAL A 112 -13.61 -0.77 -5.57
N ASP A 113 -14.67 -1.30 -4.98
CA ASP A 113 -16.03 -1.21 -5.56
C ASP A 113 -16.55 0.23 -5.56
N ARG A 114 -16.28 1.02 -4.51
CA ARG A 114 -16.71 2.42 -4.39
C ARG A 114 -16.01 3.34 -5.38
N ILE A 115 -14.71 3.14 -5.58
CA ILE A 115 -13.87 3.98 -6.47
C ILE A 115 -13.97 3.49 -7.92
N GLY A 116 -13.96 2.18 -8.13
CA GLY A 116 -13.86 1.51 -9.41
C GLY A 116 -12.42 1.29 -9.88
N ILE A 117 -12.13 0.10 -10.39
CA ILE A 117 -10.80 -0.29 -10.91
C ILE A 117 -10.30 0.69 -11.98
N ALA A 118 -11.19 1.16 -12.84
CA ALA A 118 -10.82 2.09 -13.90
C ALA A 118 -10.31 3.44 -13.35
N ALA A 119 -10.95 3.98 -12.31
CA ALA A 119 -10.53 5.22 -11.67
C ALA A 119 -9.20 5.05 -10.91
N ILE A 120 -9.02 3.93 -10.20
CA ILE A 120 -7.75 3.60 -9.53
C ILE A 120 -6.62 3.51 -10.56
N ASN A 121 -6.82 2.81 -11.67
CA ASN A 121 -5.82 2.72 -12.73
C ASN A 121 -5.61 4.05 -13.47
N SER A 122 -6.61 4.94 -13.52
CA SER A 122 -6.42 6.31 -14.01
C SER A 122 -5.49 7.10 -13.11
N HIS A 123 -5.69 7.02 -11.78
CA HIS A 123 -4.80 7.62 -10.78
C HIS A 123 -3.35 7.11 -10.92
N ILE A 124 -3.16 5.79 -11.06
CA ILE A 124 -1.84 5.18 -11.29
C ILE A 124 -1.17 5.77 -12.53
N ARG A 125 -1.88 5.87 -13.64
CA ARG A 125 -1.34 6.43 -14.89
C ARG A 125 -1.05 7.93 -14.79
N SER A 126 -1.91 8.70 -14.12
CA SER A 126 -1.66 10.14 -13.93
C SER A 126 -0.42 10.42 -13.08
N ALA A 127 -0.04 9.49 -12.20
CA ALA A 127 1.22 9.53 -11.46
C ALA A 127 2.45 9.09 -12.31
N GLY A 128 2.30 8.80 -13.61
CA GLY A 128 3.37 8.38 -14.50
C GLY A 128 3.86 6.95 -14.27
N LEU A 129 2.99 6.06 -13.77
CA LEU A 129 3.30 4.66 -13.47
C LEU A 129 2.72 3.77 -14.56
N GLU A 130 3.53 3.41 -15.53
CA GLU A 130 3.08 2.72 -16.74
C GLU A 130 2.98 1.19 -16.57
N GLN A 131 3.79 0.64 -15.66
CA GLN A 131 3.87 -0.80 -15.40
C GLN A 131 3.05 -1.23 -14.18
N SER A 132 2.52 -0.28 -13.40
CA SER A 132 1.66 -0.54 -12.25
C SER A 132 0.19 -0.62 -12.65
N ALA A 133 -0.52 -1.59 -12.10
CA ALA A 133 -1.96 -1.72 -12.31
C ALA A 133 -2.63 -2.50 -11.20
N LEU A 134 -3.82 -2.04 -10.78
CA LEU A 134 -4.78 -2.88 -10.05
C LEU A 134 -5.52 -3.74 -11.07
N LYS A 135 -5.40 -5.06 -10.96
CA LYS A 135 -6.01 -6.02 -11.92
C LYS A 135 -7.34 -6.59 -11.45
N GLY A 136 -7.65 -6.48 -10.18
CA GLY A 136 -8.88 -7.03 -9.64
C GLY A 136 -9.09 -6.74 -8.16
N ARG A 137 -10.17 -7.30 -7.63
CA ARG A 137 -10.44 -7.36 -6.20
C ARG A 137 -9.57 -8.42 -5.54
N VAL A 138 -9.49 -8.37 -4.21
CA VAL A 138 -8.90 -9.48 -3.45
C VAL A 138 -9.79 -10.71 -3.61
N ASP A 139 -9.29 -11.69 -4.33
CA ASP A 139 -9.94 -12.96 -4.62
C ASP A 139 -8.90 -14.09 -4.54
N PHE A 140 -8.97 -14.89 -3.49
CA PHE A 140 -7.98 -15.95 -3.25
C PHE A 140 -8.08 -17.10 -4.25
N SER A 141 -9.24 -17.34 -4.87
CA SER A 141 -9.37 -18.35 -5.92
C SER A 141 -8.54 -17.97 -7.16
N ARG A 142 -8.58 -16.71 -7.55
CA ARG A 142 -7.77 -16.18 -8.64
C ARG A 142 -6.28 -16.10 -8.27
N LEU A 143 -5.98 -15.66 -7.04
CA LEU A 143 -4.60 -15.53 -6.52
C LEU A 143 -3.91 -16.88 -6.33
N ALA A 144 -4.64 -17.94 -6.14
CA ALA A 144 -4.10 -19.30 -6.10
C ALA A 144 -3.49 -19.70 -7.45
N VAL A 145 -4.09 -19.27 -8.54
CA VAL A 145 -3.68 -19.56 -9.92
C VAL A 145 -2.67 -18.53 -10.44
N ASP A 146 -2.98 -17.25 -10.28
CA ASP A 146 -2.15 -16.13 -10.76
C ASP A 146 -1.86 -15.14 -9.63
N LYS A 147 -0.60 -15.08 -9.19
CA LYS A 147 -0.14 -14.16 -8.12
C LYS A 147 -0.25 -12.69 -8.50
N THR A 148 -0.37 -12.39 -9.80
CA THR A 148 -0.55 -11.03 -10.32
C THR A 148 -2.01 -10.59 -10.40
N ALA A 149 -2.97 -11.47 -10.11
CA ALA A 149 -4.41 -11.22 -10.32
C ALA A 149 -4.99 -10.06 -9.48
N LEU A 150 -4.34 -9.69 -8.38
CA LEU A 150 -4.71 -8.49 -7.61
C LEU A 150 -4.09 -7.24 -8.21
N GLY A 151 -2.78 -7.26 -8.48
CA GLY A 151 -2.07 -6.11 -9.02
C GLY A 151 -0.59 -6.37 -9.22
N ILE A 152 0.00 -5.51 -10.02
CA ILE A 152 1.42 -5.51 -10.39
C ILE A 152 2.01 -4.11 -10.21
N SER A 153 3.33 -4.07 -9.99
CA SER A 153 4.14 -2.85 -10.00
C SER A 153 5.62 -3.19 -10.16
N THR A 154 6.45 -2.17 -10.28
CA THR A 154 7.91 -2.29 -10.18
C THR A 154 8.42 -1.59 -8.93
N PRO A 155 9.57 -2.00 -8.36
CA PRO A 155 10.22 -1.25 -7.28
C PRO A 155 10.45 0.23 -7.61
N ALA A 156 10.91 0.54 -8.82
CA ALA A 156 11.15 1.90 -9.27
C ALA A 156 9.87 2.75 -9.31
N GLU A 157 8.73 2.17 -9.70
CA GLU A 157 7.46 2.90 -9.74
C GLU A 157 6.92 3.20 -8.34
N PHE A 158 7.12 2.30 -7.37
CA PHE A 158 6.81 2.64 -5.98
C PHE A 158 7.65 3.81 -5.46
N VAL A 159 8.97 3.81 -5.72
CA VAL A 159 9.85 4.95 -5.35
C VAL A 159 9.36 6.23 -6.03
N ARG A 160 9.10 6.20 -7.33
CA ARG A 160 8.57 7.36 -8.08
C ARG A 160 7.29 7.90 -7.45
N TYR A 161 6.39 7.01 -7.07
CA TYR A 161 5.13 7.38 -6.42
C TYR A 161 5.37 8.10 -5.09
N PHE A 162 6.20 7.55 -4.20
CA PHE A 162 6.51 8.16 -2.91
C PHE A 162 7.26 9.48 -3.02
N VAL A 163 8.21 9.58 -3.96
CA VAL A 163 8.88 10.84 -4.28
C VAL A 163 7.87 11.89 -4.76
N GLY A 164 6.95 11.49 -5.63
CA GLY A 164 5.87 12.34 -6.11
C GLY A 164 4.93 12.81 -4.99
N LEU A 165 4.59 11.94 -4.03
CA LEU A 165 3.82 12.32 -2.84
C LEU A 165 4.56 13.33 -1.97
N ARG A 166 5.86 13.10 -1.68
CA ARG A 166 6.69 14.02 -0.87
C ARG A 166 6.84 15.40 -1.53
N ARG A 167 6.76 15.47 -2.84
CA ARG A 167 6.85 16.71 -3.62
C ARG A 167 5.48 17.32 -3.97
N ALA A 168 4.39 16.75 -3.46
CA ALA A 168 3.01 17.13 -3.78
C ALA A 168 2.72 17.18 -5.31
N GLN A 169 3.29 16.22 -6.05
CA GLN A 169 3.16 16.12 -7.51
C GLN A 169 2.13 15.04 -7.93
N VAL A 170 1.84 14.07 -7.05
CA VAL A 170 0.85 13.00 -7.28
C VAL A 170 -0.48 13.37 -6.64
N LEU A 171 -0.46 13.83 -5.41
CA LEU A 171 -1.56 14.39 -4.65
C LEU A 171 -1.15 15.78 -4.14
N ASP A 172 -2.11 16.62 -3.77
CA ASP A 172 -1.79 17.85 -3.06
C ASP A 172 -1.12 17.58 -1.69
N ALA A 173 -0.58 18.60 -1.05
CA ALA A 173 0.16 18.46 0.19
C ALA A 173 -0.71 17.87 1.32
N THR A 174 -1.96 18.29 1.44
CA THR A 174 -2.89 17.83 2.48
C THR A 174 -3.23 16.35 2.31
N CYS A 175 -3.55 15.92 1.09
CA CYS A 175 -3.82 14.52 0.77
C CYS A 175 -2.57 13.66 0.92
N SER A 176 -1.40 14.16 0.55
CA SER A 176 -0.13 13.45 0.70
C SER A 176 0.20 13.20 2.18
N GLU A 177 0.09 14.21 3.04
CA GLU A 177 0.31 14.04 4.49
C GLU A 177 -0.72 13.08 5.10
N ARG A 178 -2.00 13.19 4.74
CA ARG A 178 -3.02 12.25 5.19
C ARG A 178 -2.72 10.81 4.76
N MET A 179 -2.18 10.63 3.56
CA MET A 179 -1.75 9.32 3.07
C MET A 179 -0.62 8.74 3.93
N PHE A 180 0.41 9.54 4.22
CA PHE A 180 1.49 9.11 5.11
C PHE A 180 0.98 8.79 6.51
N ASP A 181 0.09 9.60 7.08
CA ASP A 181 -0.51 9.34 8.40
C ASP A 181 -1.25 8.00 8.44
N LEU A 182 -2.04 7.68 7.42
CA LEU A 182 -2.74 6.41 7.31
C LEU A 182 -1.78 5.22 7.11
N MET A 183 -0.63 5.44 6.47
CA MET A 183 0.38 4.39 6.29
C MET A 183 1.24 4.16 7.55
N ARG A 184 1.42 5.18 8.40
CA ARG A 184 2.17 5.08 9.66
C ARG A 184 1.50 4.17 10.69
N VAL A 185 0.16 4.04 10.65
CA VAL A 185 -0.59 3.20 11.61
C VAL A 185 -0.52 1.71 11.29
N GLN A 186 0.20 1.29 10.24
CA GLN A 186 0.38 -0.13 9.92
C GLN A 186 0.96 -0.90 11.10
N LYS A 187 0.32 -2.02 11.46
CA LYS A 187 0.71 -2.84 12.62
C LYS A 187 1.66 -4.00 12.26
N TYR A 188 1.92 -4.25 10.99
CA TYR A 188 2.88 -5.27 10.56
C TYR A 188 4.31 -4.69 10.58
N ILE A 189 5.17 -5.29 11.42
CA ILE A 189 6.59 -4.92 11.56
C ILE A 189 7.40 -5.77 10.58
N GLU A 190 7.34 -5.44 9.31
CA GLU A 190 8.02 -6.18 8.24
C GLU A 190 9.06 -5.30 7.55
N PRO A 191 9.82 -5.81 6.60
CA PRO A 191 11.25 -5.56 6.41
C PRO A 191 11.74 -4.14 6.75
N LEU A 192 10.99 -3.10 6.35
CA LEU A 192 11.45 -1.72 6.53
C LEU A 192 11.53 -1.27 8.01
N ARG A 193 10.67 -1.79 8.87
CA ARG A 193 10.68 -1.40 10.31
C ARG A 193 11.57 -2.26 11.17
N ARG A 194 11.81 -3.51 10.81
CA ARG A 194 12.42 -4.53 11.69
C ARG A 194 13.71 -4.08 12.36
N ASN A 195 14.57 -3.37 11.64
CA ASN A 195 15.89 -2.96 12.10
C ASN A 195 16.03 -1.45 12.34
N LEU A 196 14.92 -0.71 12.29
CA LEU A 196 14.91 0.72 12.58
C LEU A 196 14.48 0.97 14.03
N PRO A 197 15.00 2.02 14.69
CA PRO A 197 14.56 2.43 16.02
C PRO A 197 13.21 3.16 15.94
N ALA A 198 12.23 2.55 15.26
CA ALA A 198 10.90 3.10 15.05
C ALA A 198 9.91 2.32 15.93
N ASP A 199 9.37 2.97 16.95
CA ASP A 199 8.30 2.43 17.77
C ASP A 199 6.95 2.65 17.06
N PRO A 200 6.21 1.60 16.69
CA PRO A 200 4.92 1.74 16.02
C PRO A 200 3.82 2.34 16.91
N TYR A 201 4.08 2.46 18.21
CA TYR A 201 3.15 2.99 19.21
C TYR A 201 3.55 4.34 19.79
N ALA A 202 4.75 4.85 19.51
CA ALA A 202 5.27 6.10 20.08
C ALA A 202 4.26 7.25 19.97
N ARG A 203 3.65 7.42 18.78
CA ARG A 203 2.64 8.46 18.55
C ARG A 203 1.38 8.28 19.40
N GLU A 204 0.95 7.05 19.65
CA GLU A 204 -0.23 6.75 20.48
C GLU A 204 0.00 7.06 21.95
N PHE A 205 1.24 6.95 22.42
CA PHE A 205 1.64 7.28 23.79
C PHE A 205 2.18 8.70 23.95
N GLY A 206 2.31 9.47 22.87
CA GLY A 206 2.87 10.83 22.90
C GLY A 206 4.39 10.84 23.09
N ASP A 207 5.07 9.73 22.82
CA ASP A 207 6.51 9.62 22.90
C ASP A 207 7.21 10.26 21.69
N ALA A 208 8.48 10.61 21.86
CA ALA A 208 9.31 11.11 20.78
C ALA A 208 9.47 10.03 19.68
N GLU A 209 9.23 10.40 18.46
CA GLU A 209 9.35 9.53 17.29
C GLU A 209 10.47 10.02 16.37
N PRO A 210 11.74 9.75 16.71
CA PRO A 210 12.88 10.26 15.94
C PRO A 210 12.95 9.66 14.53
N VAL A 211 12.43 8.44 14.36
CA VAL A 211 12.28 7.76 13.07
C VAL A 211 10.87 7.20 12.97
N TRP A 212 10.17 7.51 11.89
CA TRP A 212 8.87 6.94 11.59
C TRP A 212 8.87 6.30 10.20
N VAL A 213 8.04 5.30 10.02
CA VAL A 213 7.90 4.57 8.76
C VAL A 213 6.45 4.60 8.32
N ALA A 214 6.20 5.14 7.14
CA ALA A 214 4.94 5.03 6.44
C ALA A 214 5.09 4.01 5.33
N SER A 215 4.54 2.82 5.51
CA SER A 215 4.71 1.73 4.55
C SER A 215 3.44 0.88 4.40
N LYS A 216 3.42 0.05 3.39
CA LYS A 216 2.43 -1.01 3.21
C LYS A 216 3.10 -2.32 2.83
N THR A 217 2.87 -3.33 3.65
CA THR A 217 3.30 -4.70 3.38
C THR A 217 2.37 -5.42 2.42
N GLY A 218 2.92 -6.36 1.67
CA GLY A 218 2.18 -7.31 0.84
C GLY A 218 2.70 -8.74 1.00
N SER A 219 1.80 -9.68 1.21
CA SER A 219 2.14 -11.08 1.46
C SER A 219 1.15 -12.02 0.77
N LEU A 220 1.68 -12.93 -0.02
CA LEU A 220 0.99 -14.10 -0.57
C LEU A 220 1.93 -15.31 -0.46
N SER A 221 1.41 -16.50 -0.72
CA SER A 221 2.28 -17.68 -0.84
C SER A 221 3.33 -17.47 -1.94
N GLY A 222 4.62 -17.47 -1.56
CA GLY A 222 5.75 -17.23 -2.47
C GLY A 222 5.98 -15.76 -2.84
N VAL A 223 5.24 -14.80 -2.28
CA VAL A 223 5.43 -13.36 -2.53
C VAL A 223 5.53 -12.59 -1.22
N ARG A 224 6.56 -11.76 -1.12
CA ARG A 224 6.72 -10.76 -0.06
C ARG A 224 7.12 -9.45 -0.68
N CYS A 225 6.47 -8.36 -0.30
CA CYS A 225 6.85 -7.02 -0.70
C CYS A 225 6.51 -6.02 0.40
N GLU A 226 7.18 -4.90 0.37
CA GLU A 226 6.86 -3.72 1.16
C GLU A 226 7.29 -2.50 0.36
N ALA A 227 6.49 -1.43 0.44
CA ALA A 227 6.81 -0.15 -0.16
C ALA A 227 6.43 0.99 0.80
N GLY A 228 7.29 1.99 0.91
CA GLY A 228 7.11 3.11 1.84
C GLY A 228 8.30 4.04 1.87
#